data_a439ac52e873e7a491dcc59985f42a4f
#
_entry.id   a439ac52e873e7a491dcc59985f42a4f
#
_cell.length_a   1.000
_cell.length_b   1.000
_cell.length_c   1.000
_cell.angle_alpha   90.00
_cell.angle_beta   90.00
_cell.angle_gamma   90.00
#
_symmetry.space_group_name_H-M   'P 1'
#
loop_
_entity.id
_entity.type
_entity.pdbx_description
1 polymer ?
#
loop_
_entity_poly.entity_id
_entity_poly.type
_entity_poly.pdbx_seq_one_letter_code
_entity_poly.pdbx_strand_id
1 'polypeptide(L)'
;MFLVCCLFALSLYGQDTANINKTDASGRKQGVWKKYEKGKLVYEGQFKDNVPYGTFRYYHTNGKLKSTTDFIQGVHKVNTVIYHENGRKASEGVFVDQQKDGVWNYYANNGQLISVEEYVLGKRSGTWKIYSKETGVLLEEVEYKDDKMNGVYKTYFTDGQLSLEEHFLDGKRNGLSTSYFPKGKICVRGNYLKDVRTGPWDTYDANGKLRSTVEYKDHRMMKTYIYLYQNGYGQKVNQDLIAYFLKDGDKAVAVSRNGKRIKVDESLDDISNWADFLVFTRIAPSVIAATDAIVGYEEVEGADNDAITIKLKPSPGEEIYSEGVEAKMVKALFNKEKPQE
;
A
#
# COMPACT_ATOMS: atom_id res chain seq x y z
N MET A 1 64.36 -56.29 7.70
CA MET A 1 64.00 -55.07 6.99
C MET A 1 62.85 -55.41 6.03
N PHE A 2 61.63 -55.33 6.55
CA PHE A 2 60.41 -55.69 5.77
C PHE A 2 59.82 -54.42 5.15
N LEU A 3 59.74 -54.37 3.80
CA LEU A 3 59.13 -53.36 3.03
C LEU A 3 57.61 -53.69 2.91
N VAL A 4 56.76 -52.91 3.55
CA VAL A 4 55.30 -53.01 3.39
C VAL A 4 54.88 -52.11 2.23
N CYS A 5 54.53 -52.71 1.09
CA CYS A 5 53.86 -52.03 -0.01
C CYS A 5 52.41 -51.80 0.35
N CYS A 6 52.05 -50.54 0.66
CA CYS A 6 50.66 -50.11 0.69
C CYS A 6 50.11 -49.93 -0.73
N LEU A 7 49.33 -50.88 -1.18
CA LEU A 7 48.47 -50.79 -2.38
C LEU A 7 47.27 -49.87 -2.01
N PHE A 8 47.33 -48.62 -2.47
CA PHE A 8 46.13 -47.77 -2.51
C PHE A 8 45.18 -48.27 -3.61
N ALA A 9 44.14 -48.98 -3.21
CA ALA A 9 43.01 -49.24 -4.10
C ALA A 9 42.24 -47.95 -4.32
N LEU A 10 42.46 -47.26 -5.43
CA LEU A 10 41.57 -46.24 -5.95
C LEU A 10 40.26 -46.93 -6.38
N SER A 11 39.25 -46.87 -5.48
CA SER A 11 37.88 -47.19 -5.88
C SER A 11 37.38 -46.06 -6.78
N LEU A 12 37.53 -46.25 -8.09
CA LEU A 12 36.78 -45.54 -9.11
C LEU A 12 35.29 -45.82 -8.87
N TYR A 13 34.58 -44.86 -8.27
CA TYR A 13 33.13 -44.80 -8.37
C TYR A 13 32.80 -44.55 -9.84
N GLY A 14 32.76 -45.62 -10.64
CA GLY A 14 32.16 -45.64 -11.96
C GLY A 14 30.66 -45.33 -11.79
N GLN A 15 30.22 -44.12 -12.15
CA GLN A 15 28.79 -43.87 -12.32
C GLN A 15 28.25 -44.97 -13.24
N ASP A 16 27.27 -45.74 -12.75
CA ASP A 16 26.59 -46.77 -13.50
C ASP A 16 25.74 -46.14 -14.63
N THR A 17 26.43 -45.75 -15.72
CA THR A 17 25.82 -45.14 -16.93
C THR A 17 24.95 -46.12 -17.69
N ALA A 18 25.04 -47.42 -17.35
CA ALA A 18 24.35 -48.53 -18.04
C ALA A 18 22.82 -48.49 -17.82
N ASN A 19 22.31 -47.74 -16.85
CA ASN A 19 20.90 -47.73 -16.43
C ASN A 19 20.14 -46.41 -16.59
N ILE A 20 20.70 -45.39 -17.25
CA ILE A 20 20.03 -44.10 -17.46
C ILE A 20 19.46 -43.98 -18.89
N ASN A 21 18.40 -43.18 -19.05
CA ASN A 21 17.76 -42.85 -20.34
C ASN A 21 17.29 -44.08 -21.16
N LYS A 22 16.75 -45.08 -20.50
CA LYS A 22 16.23 -46.30 -21.14
C LYS A 22 14.80 -46.13 -21.64
N THR A 23 14.50 -46.78 -22.76
CA THR A 23 13.13 -46.97 -23.26
C THR A 23 12.81 -48.45 -23.28
N ASP A 24 11.52 -48.81 -23.21
CA ASP A 24 11.04 -50.16 -23.46
C ASP A 24 10.93 -50.44 -24.98
N ALA A 25 10.45 -51.63 -25.33
CA ALA A 25 10.29 -52.05 -26.71
C ALA A 25 9.30 -51.18 -27.53
N SER A 26 8.42 -50.42 -26.86
CA SER A 26 7.48 -49.45 -27.43
C SER A 26 8.03 -48.04 -27.49
N GLY A 27 9.30 -47.80 -27.12
CA GLY A 27 9.92 -46.49 -27.11
C GLY A 27 9.54 -45.60 -25.92
N ARG A 28 8.83 -46.16 -24.90
CA ARG A 28 8.39 -45.40 -23.73
C ARG A 28 9.53 -45.29 -22.68
N LYS A 29 9.72 -44.11 -22.11
CA LYS A 29 10.73 -43.85 -21.07
C LYS A 29 10.52 -44.73 -19.85
N GLN A 30 11.61 -45.34 -19.35
CA GLN A 30 11.63 -46.18 -18.15
C GLN A 30 12.81 -45.83 -17.25
N GLY A 31 12.61 -45.87 -15.93
CA GLY A 31 13.67 -45.68 -14.93
C GLY A 31 14.23 -44.27 -14.89
N VAL A 32 15.52 -44.16 -14.54
CA VAL A 32 16.20 -42.86 -14.35
C VAL A 32 16.51 -42.19 -15.68
N TRP A 33 16.14 -40.94 -15.79
CA TRP A 33 16.38 -40.08 -16.96
C TRP A 33 17.16 -38.84 -16.56
N LYS A 34 18.19 -38.47 -17.36
CA LYS A 34 18.97 -37.26 -17.26
C LYS A 34 19.00 -36.54 -18.60
N LYS A 35 18.62 -35.25 -18.64
CA LYS A 35 18.70 -34.42 -19.82
C LYS A 35 19.87 -33.47 -19.72
N TYR A 36 20.69 -33.41 -20.74
CA TYR A 36 21.81 -32.49 -20.88
C TYR A 36 21.59 -31.54 -22.05
N GLU A 37 21.96 -30.28 -21.89
CA GLU A 37 22.02 -29.29 -22.97
C GLU A 37 23.39 -28.59 -22.94
N LYS A 38 24.11 -28.62 -24.07
CA LYS A 38 25.47 -28.07 -24.16
C LYS A 38 26.40 -28.61 -23.06
N GLY A 39 26.30 -29.90 -22.74
CA GLY A 39 27.10 -30.57 -21.71
C GLY A 39 26.69 -30.32 -20.26
N LYS A 40 25.67 -29.50 -20.00
CA LYS A 40 25.18 -29.19 -18.66
C LYS A 40 23.90 -29.98 -18.37
N LEU A 41 23.82 -30.54 -17.15
CA LEU A 41 22.61 -31.23 -16.69
C LEU A 41 21.48 -30.21 -16.55
N VAL A 42 20.34 -30.48 -17.22
CA VAL A 42 19.14 -29.64 -17.17
C VAL A 42 18.16 -30.20 -16.15
N TYR A 43 17.92 -31.52 -16.22
CA TYR A 43 17.11 -32.20 -15.21
C TYR A 43 17.50 -33.67 -15.06
N GLU A 44 17.15 -34.23 -13.90
CA GLU A 44 17.10 -35.66 -13.63
C GLU A 44 15.79 -36.03 -12.96
N GLY A 45 15.28 -37.25 -13.24
CA GLY A 45 14.04 -37.74 -12.66
C GLY A 45 13.77 -39.20 -13.10
N GLN A 46 12.62 -39.72 -12.73
CA GLN A 46 12.23 -41.08 -13.01
C GLN A 46 10.96 -41.16 -13.85
N PHE A 47 10.91 -42.07 -14.81
CA PHE A 47 9.77 -42.35 -15.66
C PHE A 47 9.35 -43.79 -15.56
N LYS A 48 8.05 -44.05 -15.64
CA LYS A 48 7.43 -45.32 -15.88
C LYS A 48 6.39 -45.13 -17.00
N ASP A 49 6.58 -45.84 -18.10
CA ASP A 49 5.70 -45.76 -19.28
C ASP A 49 5.48 -44.33 -19.81
N ASN A 50 6.53 -43.51 -19.89
CA ASN A 50 6.52 -42.06 -20.19
C ASN A 50 5.92 -41.15 -19.10
N VAL A 51 5.37 -41.71 -18.00
CA VAL A 51 4.79 -40.96 -16.91
C VAL A 51 5.87 -40.64 -15.88
N PRO A 52 6.10 -39.37 -15.53
CA PRO A 52 7.05 -39.02 -14.47
C PRO A 52 6.55 -39.51 -13.10
N TYR A 53 7.45 -39.95 -12.24
CA TYR A 53 7.16 -40.27 -10.86
C TYR A 53 8.36 -39.99 -9.95
N GLY A 54 8.12 -39.83 -8.65
CA GLY A 54 9.15 -39.46 -7.67
C GLY A 54 9.67 -38.04 -7.86
N THR A 55 10.83 -37.76 -7.31
CA THR A 55 11.40 -36.42 -7.31
C THR A 55 12.17 -36.13 -8.58
N PHE A 56 11.73 -35.13 -9.34
CA PHE A 56 12.49 -34.48 -10.40
C PHE A 56 13.32 -33.34 -9.85
N ARG A 57 14.58 -33.25 -10.30
CA ARG A 57 15.50 -32.15 -9.98
C ARG A 57 15.85 -31.41 -11.25
N TYR A 58 15.63 -30.12 -11.27
CA TYR A 58 15.99 -29.21 -12.36
C TYR A 58 17.16 -28.35 -11.93
N TYR A 59 18.03 -27.98 -12.87
CA TYR A 59 19.27 -27.28 -12.56
C TYR A 59 19.39 -25.98 -13.35
N HIS A 60 20.01 -24.99 -12.76
CA HIS A 60 20.45 -23.77 -13.44
C HIS A 60 21.64 -24.05 -14.37
N THR A 61 21.91 -23.14 -15.29
CA THR A 61 23.06 -23.26 -16.22
C THR A 61 24.42 -23.27 -15.53
N ASN A 62 24.50 -22.81 -14.27
CA ASN A 62 25.69 -22.88 -13.40
C ASN A 62 25.79 -24.21 -12.62
N GLY A 63 24.87 -25.18 -12.87
CA GLY A 63 24.85 -26.49 -12.23
C GLY A 63 24.19 -26.53 -10.84
N LYS A 64 23.76 -25.40 -10.28
CA LYS A 64 23.03 -25.38 -8.99
C LYS A 64 21.59 -25.83 -9.17
N LEU A 65 21.01 -26.42 -8.13
CA LEU A 65 19.62 -26.85 -8.10
C LEU A 65 18.70 -25.64 -8.30
N LYS A 66 17.80 -25.74 -9.30
CA LYS A 66 16.81 -24.72 -9.66
C LYS A 66 15.45 -25.02 -9.03
N SER A 67 15.01 -26.29 -9.10
CA SER A 67 13.77 -26.72 -8.48
C SER A 67 13.74 -28.22 -8.24
N THR A 68 12.91 -28.61 -7.27
CA THR A 68 12.47 -30.01 -7.09
C THR A 68 10.96 -30.07 -7.31
N THR A 69 10.50 -31.15 -7.95
CA THR A 69 9.08 -31.43 -8.14
C THR A 69 8.81 -32.89 -7.84
N ASP A 70 7.92 -33.16 -6.88
CA ASP A 70 7.55 -34.50 -6.47
C ASP A 70 6.30 -34.96 -7.22
N PHE A 71 6.47 -35.92 -8.14
CA PHE A 71 5.38 -36.50 -8.92
C PHE A 71 4.86 -37.76 -8.23
N ILE A 72 3.55 -37.83 -8.01
CA ILE A 72 2.85 -39.00 -7.52
C ILE A 72 2.21 -39.68 -8.74
N GLN A 73 2.53 -40.96 -8.98
CA GLN A 73 2.01 -41.69 -10.13
C GLN A 73 0.47 -41.73 -10.12
N GLY A 74 -0.15 -41.33 -11.25
CA GLY A 74 -1.60 -41.31 -11.40
C GLY A 74 -2.31 -40.12 -10.74
N VAL A 75 -1.55 -39.14 -10.21
CA VAL A 75 -2.09 -37.93 -9.59
C VAL A 75 -1.56 -36.72 -10.35
N HIS A 76 -2.47 -35.83 -10.79
CA HIS A 76 -2.14 -34.58 -11.50
C HIS A 76 -1.65 -33.47 -10.54
N LYS A 77 -1.42 -33.80 -9.26
CA LYS A 77 -0.98 -32.89 -8.21
C LYS A 77 0.49 -33.11 -7.90
N VAL A 78 1.29 -32.04 -7.91
CA VAL A 78 2.72 -32.10 -7.63
C VAL A 78 3.14 -31.02 -6.64
N ASN A 79 3.99 -31.38 -5.66
CA ASN A 79 4.64 -30.43 -4.77
C ASN A 79 5.90 -29.91 -5.47
N THR A 80 6.09 -28.59 -5.46
CA THR A 80 7.25 -27.97 -6.08
C THR A 80 7.94 -27.03 -5.11
N VAL A 81 9.28 -27.13 -5.07
CA VAL A 81 10.14 -26.16 -4.40
C VAL A 81 11.07 -25.55 -5.45
N ILE A 82 11.13 -24.24 -5.52
CA ILE A 82 12.00 -23.46 -6.40
C ILE A 82 13.10 -22.82 -5.54
N TYR A 83 14.32 -22.77 -6.06
CA TYR A 83 15.48 -22.25 -5.36
C TYR A 83 16.10 -21.06 -6.10
N HIS A 84 16.57 -20.11 -5.34
CA HIS A 84 17.46 -19.05 -5.82
C HIS A 84 18.82 -19.63 -6.23
N GLU A 85 19.59 -18.91 -7.05
CA GLU A 85 20.94 -19.31 -7.42
C GLU A 85 21.91 -19.46 -6.26
N ASN A 86 21.62 -18.86 -5.09
CA ASN A 86 22.39 -19.05 -3.86
C ASN A 86 22.03 -20.36 -3.12
N GLY A 87 21.04 -21.13 -3.62
CA GLY A 87 20.60 -22.40 -3.04
C GLY A 87 19.54 -22.31 -1.96
N ARG A 88 19.11 -21.09 -1.57
CA ARG A 88 17.97 -20.91 -0.64
C ARG A 88 16.66 -21.04 -1.38
N LYS A 89 15.60 -21.44 -0.67
CA LYS A 89 14.24 -21.47 -1.25
C LYS A 89 13.85 -20.11 -1.78
N ALA A 90 13.26 -20.07 -2.98
CA ALA A 90 12.66 -18.91 -3.60
C ALA A 90 11.14 -18.97 -3.50
N SER A 91 10.56 -20.17 -3.73
CA SER A 91 9.13 -20.40 -3.51
C SER A 91 8.85 -21.88 -3.33
N GLU A 92 7.70 -22.18 -2.71
CA GLU A 92 7.17 -23.54 -2.61
C GLU A 92 5.64 -23.54 -2.64
N GLY A 93 5.08 -24.59 -3.18
CA GLY A 93 3.63 -24.76 -3.29
C GLY A 93 3.26 -25.97 -4.14
N VAL A 94 2.02 -26.03 -4.51
CA VAL A 94 1.42 -27.15 -5.23
C VAL A 94 0.97 -26.69 -6.61
N PHE A 95 1.20 -27.56 -7.61
CA PHE A 95 0.52 -27.47 -8.90
C PHE A 95 -0.49 -28.61 -9.05
N VAL A 96 -1.66 -28.29 -9.61
CA VAL A 96 -2.65 -29.23 -10.13
C VAL A 96 -2.82 -28.92 -11.61
N ASP A 97 -2.63 -29.91 -12.49
CA ASP A 97 -2.68 -29.71 -13.95
C ASP A 97 -1.87 -28.51 -14.43
N GLN A 98 -0.64 -28.32 -13.90
CA GLN A 98 0.28 -27.23 -14.20
C GLN A 98 -0.21 -25.83 -13.72
N GLN A 99 -1.30 -25.76 -12.97
CA GLN A 99 -1.81 -24.53 -12.38
C GLN A 99 -1.49 -24.50 -10.87
N LYS A 100 -1.14 -23.35 -10.34
CA LYS A 100 -0.96 -23.19 -8.89
C LYS A 100 -2.26 -23.52 -8.16
N ASP A 101 -2.17 -24.29 -7.06
CA ASP A 101 -3.31 -24.66 -6.23
C ASP A 101 -2.94 -24.66 -4.77
N GLY A 102 -3.83 -24.17 -3.90
CA GLY A 102 -3.55 -24.00 -2.47
C GLY A 102 -2.53 -22.90 -2.17
N VAL A 103 -1.84 -23.04 -1.06
CA VAL A 103 -0.92 -22.03 -0.51
C VAL A 103 0.44 -22.10 -1.20
N TRP A 104 0.93 -20.93 -1.62
CA TRP A 104 2.27 -20.71 -2.14
C TRP A 104 3.04 -19.73 -1.25
N ASN A 105 4.22 -20.15 -0.79
CA ASN A 105 5.13 -19.31 -0.02
C ASN A 105 6.27 -18.82 -0.90
N TYR A 106 6.63 -17.55 -0.76
CA TYR A 106 7.74 -16.92 -1.48
C TYR A 106 8.75 -16.34 -0.51
N TYR A 107 10.02 -16.48 -0.85
CA TYR A 107 11.13 -16.10 0.01
C TYR A 107 12.12 -15.19 -0.73
N ALA A 108 12.67 -14.23 -0.06
CA ALA A 108 13.78 -13.41 -0.55
C ALA A 108 15.10 -14.20 -0.57
N ASN A 109 16.12 -13.66 -1.23
CA ASN A 109 17.45 -14.25 -1.32
C ASN A 109 18.14 -14.48 0.04
N ASN A 110 17.74 -13.74 1.08
CA ASN A 110 18.21 -13.92 2.46
C ASN A 110 17.47 -15.06 3.20
N GLY A 111 16.38 -15.60 2.59
CA GLY A 111 15.52 -16.64 3.16
C GLY A 111 14.32 -16.11 3.94
N GLN A 112 14.15 -14.78 4.02
CA GLN A 112 12.99 -14.16 4.64
C GLN A 112 11.72 -14.44 3.84
N LEU A 113 10.62 -14.84 4.49
CA LEU A 113 9.29 -14.94 3.88
C LEU A 113 8.84 -13.54 3.44
N ILE A 114 8.46 -13.40 2.16
CA ILE A 114 8.03 -12.12 1.59
C ILE A 114 6.58 -12.13 1.10
N SER A 115 6.02 -13.32 0.80
CA SER A 115 4.62 -13.44 0.41
C SER A 115 4.07 -14.81 0.75
N VAL A 116 2.81 -14.84 1.15
CA VAL A 116 1.96 -16.04 1.22
C VAL A 116 0.76 -15.77 0.32
N GLU A 117 0.56 -16.62 -0.66
CA GLU A 117 -0.44 -16.46 -1.71
C GLU A 117 -1.30 -17.72 -1.79
N GLU A 118 -2.60 -17.57 -1.96
CA GLU A 118 -3.51 -18.70 -2.09
C GLU A 118 -4.16 -18.73 -3.48
N TYR A 119 -4.24 -19.91 -4.07
CA TYR A 119 -4.74 -20.12 -5.40
C TYR A 119 -5.76 -21.26 -5.45
N VAL A 120 -6.71 -21.17 -6.37
CA VAL A 120 -7.58 -22.26 -6.79
C VAL A 120 -7.45 -22.40 -8.29
N LEU A 121 -6.80 -23.47 -8.75
CA LEU A 121 -6.58 -23.77 -10.16
C LEU A 121 -6.06 -22.56 -10.95
N GLY A 122 -4.98 -21.96 -10.48
CA GLY A 122 -4.28 -20.83 -11.09
C GLY A 122 -4.86 -19.47 -10.80
N LYS A 123 -6.07 -19.36 -10.26
CA LYS A 123 -6.71 -18.08 -9.92
C LYS A 123 -6.40 -17.68 -8.49
N ARG A 124 -6.12 -16.40 -8.27
CA ARG A 124 -5.98 -15.84 -6.92
C ARG A 124 -7.25 -16.07 -6.12
N SER A 125 -7.10 -16.62 -4.93
CA SER A 125 -8.19 -16.93 -4.00
C SER A 125 -7.70 -16.80 -2.57
N GLY A 126 -8.61 -16.79 -1.59
CA GLY A 126 -8.25 -16.73 -0.18
C GLY A 126 -7.48 -15.49 0.22
N THR A 127 -6.69 -15.60 1.29
CA THR A 127 -5.96 -14.47 1.88
C THR A 127 -4.52 -14.43 1.41
N TRP A 128 -4.13 -13.32 0.80
CA TRP A 128 -2.77 -13.02 0.40
C TRP A 128 -2.11 -12.12 1.43
N LYS A 129 -0.84 -12.39 1.76
CA LYS A 129 -0.05 -11.64 2.73
C LYS A 129 1.29 -11.25 2.14
N ILE A 130 1.67 -9.99 2.30
CA ILE A 130 2.95 -9.44 1.84
C ILE A 130 3.73 -8.95 3.05
N TYR A 131 5.00 -9.34 3.13
CA TYR A 131 5.88 -9.02 4.24
C TYR A 131 7.08 -8.19 3.78
N SER A 132 7.60 -7.37 4.66
CA SER A 132 8.87 -6.67 4.44
C SER A 132 10.01 -7.69 4.30
N LYS A 133 10.78 -7.59 3.21
CA LYS A 133 11.95 -8.44 2.97
C LYS A 133 13.12 -8.12 3.91
N GLU A 134 13.12 -6.95 4.54
CA GLU A 134 14.14 -6.50 5.49
C GLU A 134 13.80 -6.94 6.92
N THR A 135 12.57 -6.70 7.36
CA THR A 135 12.16 -6.86 8.76
C THR A 135 11.26 -8.06 9.01
N GLY A 136 10.59 -8.59 7.95
CA GLY A 136 9.59 -9.65 8.09
C GLY A 136 8.24 -9.18 8.63
N VAL A 137 8.07 -7.88 8.84
CA VAL A 137 6.79 -7.31 9.28
C VAL A 137 5.75 -7.46 8.18
N LEU A 138 4.53 -7.85 8.55
CA LEU A 138 3.37 -7.87 7.63
C LEU A 138 3.07 -6.43 7.18
N LEU A 139 3.04 -6.22 5.86
CA LEU A 139 2.78 -4.91 5.26
C LEU A 139 1.39 -4.82 4.63
N GLU A 140 0.90 -5.94 4.10
CA GLU A 140 -0.37 -5.99 3.38
C GLU A 140 -1.04 -7.34 3.55
N GLU A 141 -2.36 -7.31 3.67
CA GLU A 141 -3.24 -8.47 3.67
C GLU A 141 -4.45 -8.17 2.78
N VAL A 142 -4.75 -9.07 1.85
CA VAL A 142 -5.83 -8.87 0.89
C VAL A 142 -6.56 -10.18 0.61
N GLU A 143 -7.89 -10.13 0.60
CA GLU A 143 -8.73 -11.26 0.25
C GLU A 143 -9.10 -11.24 -1.23
N TYR A 144 -8.89 -12.40 -1.88
CA TYR A 144 -9.21 -12.60 -3.29
C TYR A 144 -10.27 -13.69 -3.48
N LYS A 145 -11.08 -13.52 -4.52
CA LYS A 145 -11.95 -14.54 -5.08
C LYS A 145 -11.91 -14.43 -6.60
N ASP A 146 -11.53 -15.51 -7.29
CA ASP A 146 -11.47 -15.59 -8.75
C ASP A 146 -10.71 -14.40 -9.39
N ASP A 147 -9.48 -14.12 -8.92
CA ASP A 147 -8.60 -13.03 -9.34
C ASP A 147 -9.05 -11.60 -8.99
N LYS A 148 -10.18 -11.42 -8.35
CA LYS A 148 -10.67 -10.12 -7.92
C LYS A 148 -10.51 -9.96 -6.41
N MET A 149 -10.15 -8.76 -5.96
CA MET A 149 -10.25 -8.40 -4.54
C MET A 149 -11.70 -8.54 -4.09
N ASN A 150 -11.93 -9.34 -3.05
CA ASN A 150 -13.27 -9.64 -2.56
C ASN A 150 -13.21 -10.00 -1.08
N GLY A 151 -13.59 -9.08 -0.22
CA GLY A 151 -13.44 -9.17 1.23
C GLY A 151 -12.60 -8.01 1.78
N VAL A 152 -11.75 -8.29 2.76
CA VAL A 152 -10.99 -7.29 3.50
C VAL A 152 -9.63 -7.05 2.86
N TYR A 153 -9.25 -5.78 2.78
CA TYR A 153 -7.93 -5.29 2.44
C TYR A 153 -7.35 -4.53 3.63
N LYS A 154 -6.15 -4.87 4.04
CA LYS A 154 -5.44 -4.20 5.14
C LYS A 154 -4.03 -3.83 4.72
N THR A 155 -3.58 -2.66 5.17
CA THR A 155 -2.16 -2.30 5.15
C THR A 155 -1.68 -1.99 6.56
N TYR A 156 -0.38 -2.12 6.77
CA TYR A 156 0.24 -1.94 8.07
C TYR A 156 1.40 -0.97 7.98
N PHE A 157 1.65 -0.24 9.04
CA PHE A 157 2.88 0.53 9.21
C PHE A 157 4.09 -0.39 9.37
N THR A 158 5.28 0.15 9.25
CA THR A 158 6.55 -0.62 9.36
C THR A 158 6.79 -1.19 10.76
N ASP A 159 6.06 -0.73 11.77
CA ASP A 159 6.06 -1.27 13.13
C ASP A 159 5.00 -2.38 13.34
N GLY A 160 4.23 -2.72 12.28
CA GLY A 160 3.20 -3.75 12.29
C GLY A 160 1.82 -3.29 12.75
N GLN A 161 1.65 -2.00 13.09
CA GLN A 161 0.32 -1.47 13.43
C GLN A 161 -0.53 -1.27 12.17
N LEU A 162 -1.84 -1.50 12.28
CA LEU A 162 -2.80 -1.30 11.19
C LEU A 162 -2.80 0.16 10.75
N SER A 163 -2.65 0.41 9.44
CA SER A 163 -2.67 1.75 8.84
C SER A 163 -3.93 2.03 8.02
N LEU A 164 -4.49 0.98 7.37
CA LEU A 164 -5.71 1.08 6.58
C LEU A 164 -6.48 -0.23 6.64
N GLU A 165 -7.80 -0.15 6.69
CA GLU A 165 -8.72 -1.26 6.45
C GLU A 165 -9.81 -0.81 5.47
N GLU A 166 -9.99 -1.55 4.41
CA GLU A 166 -11.01 -1.32 3.38
C GLU A 166 -11.73 -2.62 3.04
N HIS A 167 -12.93 -2.50 2.49
CA HIS A 167 -13.73 -3.64 2.04
C HIS A 167 -13.91 -3.58 0.53
N PHE A 168 -13.77 -4.73 -0.12
CA PHE A 168 -13.90 -4.89 -1.56
C PHE A 168 -14.99 -5.90 -1.93
N LEU A 169 -15.67 -5.64 -3.02
CA LEU A 169 -16.60 -6.56 -3.67
C LEU A 169 -16.35 -6.52 -5.17
N ASP A 170 -16.05 -7.70 -5.75
CA ASP A 170 -15.74 -7.85 -7.20
C ASP A 170 -14.67 -6.88 -7.72
N GLY A 171 -13.62 -6.63 -6.94
CA GLY A 171 -12.50 -5.77 -7.30
C GLY A 171 -12.74 -4.27 -7.09
N LYS A 172 -13.87 -3.87 -6.50
CA LYS A 172 -14.20 -2.47 -6.21
C LYS A 172 -14.36 -2.25 -4.72
N ARG A 173 -13.88 -1.11 -4.21
CA ARG A 173 -14.14 -0.71 -2.81
C ARG A 173 -15.64 -0.63 -2.59
N ASN A 174 -16.13 -1.35 -1.57
CA ASN A 174 -17.55 -1.45 -1.27
C ASN A 174 -17.74 -1.76 0.22
N GLY A 175 -18.14 -0.76 0.98
CA GLY A 175 -18.25 -0.84 2.44
C GLY A 175 -17.36 0.14 3.15
N LEU A 176 -17.08 -0.13 4.41
CA LEU A 176 -16.33 0.75 5.32
C LEU A 176 -14.86 0.84 4.89
N SER A 177 -14.31 2.06 4.94
CA SER A 177 -12.89 2.37 4.85
C SER A 177 -12.47 3.11 6.11
N THR A 178 -11.41 2.65 6.76
CA THR A 178 -10.87 3.28 7.96
C THR A 178 -9.36 3.36 7.86
N SER A 179 -8.79 4.57 7.91
CA SER A 179 -7.36 4.78 8.04
C SER A 179 -7.00 5.19 9.46
N TYR A 180 -5.77 4.90 9.85
CA TYR A 180 -5.29 5.09 11.21
C TYR A 180 -4.04 5.93 11.26
N PHE A 181 -3.87 6.68 12.32
CA PHE A 181 -2.58 7.26 12.71
C PHE A 181 -1.65 6.16 13.25
N PRO A 182 -0.32 6.37 13.21
CA PRO A 182 0.58 5.64 14.07
C PRO A 182 0.08 5.70 15.52
N LYS A 183 0.07 4.57 16.24
CA LYS A 183 -0.54 4.34 17.57
C LYS A 183 -2.05 4.00 17.56
N GLY A 184 -2.60 3.69 16.37
CA GLY A 184 -3.88 3.01 16.22
C GLY A 184 -5.15 3.86 16.38
N LYS A 185 -5.03 5.19 16.53
CA LYS A 185 -6.22 6.07 16.51
C LYS A 185 -6.70 6.27 15.08
N ILE A 186 -8.02 6.34 14.89
CA ILE A 186 -8.64 6.59 13.59
C ILE A 186 -8.20 7.96 13.08
N CYS A 187 -7.80 8.02 11.81
CA CYS A 187 -7.47 9.22 11.07
C CYS A 187 -8.66 9.64 10.19
N VAL A 188 -9.13 8.75 9.31
CA VAL A 188 -10.28 9.01 8.44
C VAL A 188 -11.16 7.77 8.41
N ARG A 189 -12.50 7.97 8.38
CA ARG A 189 -13.48 6.90 8.30
C ARG A 189 -14.66 7.29 7.43
N GLY A 190 -15.06 6.39 6.52
CA GLY A 190 -16.22 6.60 5.67
C GLY A 190 -16.58 5.36 4.89
N ASN A 191 -17.57 5.46 4.01
CA ASN A 191 -18.02 4.33 3.21
C ASN A 191 -17.80 4.55 1.71
N TYR A 192 -17.45 3.47 1.02
CA TYR A 192 -17.47 3.37 -0.42
C TYR A 192 -18.65 2.53 -0.91
N LEU A 193 -19.19 2.91 -2.05
CA LEU A 193 -20.10 2.11 -2.86
C LEU A 193 -19.54 2.05 -4.29
N LYS A 194 -18.99 0.88 -4.68
CA LYS A 194 -18.39 0.65 -6.01
C LYS A 194 -17.33 1.72 -6.37
N ASP A 195 -16.33 1.91 -5.50
CA ASP A 195 -15.23 2.88 -5.57
C ASP A 195 -15.60 4.35 -5.35
N VAL A 196 -16.83 4.65 -5.04
CA VAL A 196 -17.32 6.00 -4.84
C VAL A 196 -17.60 6.26 -3.38
N ARG A 197 -17.11 7.38 -2.86
CA ARG A 197 -17.44 7.83 -1.50
C ARG A 197 -18.94 8.07 -1.37
N THR A 198 -19.54 7.61 -0.27
CA THR A 198 -20.97 7.80 0.03
C THR A 198 -21.19 8.06 1.52
N GLY A 199 -22.22 8.83 1.84
CA GLY A 199 -22.54 9.20 3.22
C GLY A 199 -21.47 10.06 3.88
N PRO A 200 -21.40 10.03 5.22
CA PRO A 200 -20.44 10.81 5.98
C PRO A 200 -19.03 10.23 5.89
N TRP A 201 -18.06 11.13 5.74
CA TRP A 201 -16.63 10.87 5.84
C TRP A 201 -16.05 11.72 6.96
N ASP A 202 -15.66 11.06 8.03
CA ASP A 202 -15.18 11.69 9.25
C ASP A 202 -13.66 11.73 9.27
N THR A 203 -13.09 12.88 9.62
CA THR A 203 -11.65 13.07 9.82
C THR A 203 -11.38 13.42 11.28
N TYR A 204 -10.39 12.76 11.85
CA TYR A 204 -10.00 12.92 13.26
C TYR A 204 -8.57 13.45 13.37
N ASP A 205 -8.23 14.07 14.48
CA ASP A 205 -6.84 14.38 14.82
C ASP A 205 -6.12 13.20 15.49
N ALA A 206 -4.83 13.35 15.70
CA ALA A 206 -3.99 12.33 16.36
C ALA A 206 -4.39 12.04 17.82
N ASN A 207 -5.21 12.90 18.45
CA ASN A 207 -5.79 12.68 19.77
C ASN A 207 -7.11 11.89 19.70
N GLY A 208 -7.63 11.64 18.49
CA GLY A 208 -8.91 10.95 18.24
C GLY A 208 -10.12 11.88 18.33
N LYS A 209 -9.91 13.20 18.28
CA LYS A 209 -10.98 14.21 18.30
C LYS A 209 -11.50 14.42 16.89
N LEU A 210 -12.82 14.34 16.69
CA LEU A 210 -13.45 14.55 15.40
C LEU A 210 -13.25 16.00 14.93
N ARG A 211 -12.75 16.20 13.72
CA ARG A 211 -12.40 17.52 13.18
C ARG A 211 -13.30 17.95 12.04
N SER A 212 -13.62 17.04 11.14
CA SER A 212 -14.53 17.35 10.06
C SER A 212 -15.36 16.15 9.64
N THR A 213 -16.52 16.43 9.04
CA THR A 213 -17.35 15.47 8.35
C THR A 213 -17.72 16.03 6.98
N VAL A 214 -17.37 15.28 5.93
CA VAL A 214 -17.77 15.57 4.56
C VAL A 214 -18.92 14.65 4.16
N GLU A 215 -20.05 15.21 3.78
CA GLU A 215 -21.22 14.45 3.31
C GLU A 215 -21.14 14.24 1.79
N TYR A 216 -21.17 12.97 1.35
CA TYR A 216 -21.19 12.58 -0.06
C TYR A 216 -22.54 11.98 -0.45
N LYS A 217 -23.10 12.43 -1.58
CA LYS A 217 -24.29 11.86 -2.20
C LYS A 217 -24.14 11.89 -3.72
N ASP A 218 -24.52 10.80 -4.38
CA ASP A 218 -24.53 10.70 -5.85
C ASP A 218 -23.20 11.15 -6.48
N HIS A 219 -22.07 10.68 -5.98
CA HIS A 219 -20.69 10.99 -6.40
C HIS A 219 -20.23 12.43 -6.13
N ARG A 220 -21.04 13.25 -5.45
CA ARG A 220 -20.74 14.66 -5.18
C ARG A 220 -20.55 14.91 -3.69
N MET A 221 -19.60 15.75 -3.38
CA MET A 221 -19.49 16.36 -2.05
C MET A 221 -20.67 17.34 -1.90
N MET A 222 -21.49 17.12 -0.87
CA MET A 222 -22.69 17.92 -0.61
C MET A 222 -22.41 19.04 0.37
N LYS A 223 -21.85 18.70 1.50
CA LYS A 223 -21.56 19.63 2.60
C LYS A 223 -20.34 19.16 3.36
N THR A 224 -19.55 20.10 3.82
CA THR A 224 -18.47 19.86 4.79
C THR A 224 -18.83 20.53 6.10
N TYR A 225 -18.72 19.75 7.16
CA TYR A 225 -18.87 20.26 8.51
C TYR A 225 -17.52 20.22 9.21
N ILE A 226 -17.21 21.27 9.98
CA ILE A 226 -16.07 21.32 10.88
C ILE A 226 -16.55 21.30 12.33
N TYR A 227 -15.71 20.83 13.24
CA TYR A 227 -16.02 20.78 14.66
C TYR A 227 -15.15 21.78 15.38
N LEU A 228 -15.77 22.88 15.81
CA LEU A 228 -15.14 23.92 16.62
C LEU A 228 -15.32 23.59 18.10
N TYR A 229 -14.24 23.53 18.83
CA TYR A 229 -14.27 23.18 20.23
C TYR A 229 -14.09 24.43 21.10
N GLN A 230 -14.97 24.55 22.10
CA GLN A 230 -14.90 25.60 23.11
C GLN A 230 -15.10 24.97 24.49
N ASN A 231 -14.16 25.15 25.39
CA ASN A 231 -14.18 24.54 26.74
C ASN A 231 -14.39 23.02 26.70
N GLY A 232 -13.78 22.36 25.72
CA GLY A 232 -13.89 20.89 25.49
C GLY A 232 -15.17 20.43 24.82
N TYR A 233 -16.15 21.29 24.58
CA TYR A 233 -17.38 20.95 23.86
C TYR A 233 -17.26 21.25 22.37
N GLY A 234 -17.48 20.22 21.53
CA GLY A 234 -17.45 20.32 20.06
C GLY A 234 -18.79 20.80 19.50
N GLN A 235 -18.77 21.88 18.73
CA GLN A 235 -19.91 22.35 17.96
C GLN A 235 -19.73 22.02 16.49
N LYS A 236 -20.66 21.25 15.90
CA LYS A 236 -20.72 20.98 14.46
C LYS A 236 -21.18 22.24 13.72
N VAL A 237 -20.35 22.75 12.81
CA VAL A 237 -20.61 23.97 12.03
C VAL A 237 -20.44 23.65 10.55
N ASN A 238 -21.37 24.11 9.70
CA ASN A 238 -21.17 24.03 8.26
C ASN A 238 -19.96 24.92 7.88
N GLN A 239 -18.97 24.31 7.25
CA GLN A 239 -17.73 24.99 6.83
C GLN A 239 -17.99 26.22 5.98
N ASP A 240 -19.02 26.20 5.11
CA ASP A 240 -19.40 27.33 4.25
C ASP A 240 -19.85 28.56 5.04
N LEU A 241 -20.18 28.41 6.32
CA LEU A 241 -20.55 29.53 7.19
C LEU A 241 -19.34 30.23 7.78
N ILE A 242 -18.14 29.64 7.72
CA ILE A 242 -16.91 30.21 8.24
C ILE A 242 -16.21 30.98 7.12
N ALA A 243 -15.86 32.23 7.39
CA ALA A 243 -15.09 33.06 6.48
C ALA A 243 -13.58 32.88 6.70
N TYR A 244 -13.13 32.93 7.95
CA TYR A 244 -11.72 32.81 8.28
C TYR A 244 -11.51 32.53 9.78
N PHE A 245 -10.27 32.18 10.12
CA PHE A 245 -9.78 32.03 11.49
C PHE A 245 -8.68 33.06 11.74
N LEU A 246 -8.72 33.71 12.88
CA LEU A 246 -7.73 34.66 13.35
C LEU A 246 -6.96 34.08 14.55
N LYS A 247 -5.69 34.41 14.65
CA LYS A 247 -4.89 34.15 15.85
C LYS A 247 -5.34 35.02 17.01
N ASP A 248 -5.54 34.43 18.20
CA ASP A 248 -5.87 35.12 19.46
C ASP A 248 -4.99 34.55 20.59
N GLY A 249 -3.77 35.07 20.70
CA GLY A 249 -2.76 34.51 21.59
C GLY A 249 -2.29 33.12 21.15
N ASP A 250 -2.45 32.13 22.01
CA ASP A 250 -2.18 30.72 21.78
C ASP A 250 -3.37 29.95 21.20
N LYS A 251 -4.52 30.63 21.03
CA LYS A 251 -5.77 30.08 20.50
C LYS A 251 -6.16 30.75 19.18
N ALA A 252 -7.31 30.38 18.64
CA ALA A 252 -7.89 31.02 17.48
C ALA A 252 -9.32 31.51 17.73
N VAL A 253 -9.77 32.39 16.83
CA VAL A 253 -11.15 32.84 16.71
C VAL A 253 -11.66 32.50 15.32
N ALA A 254 -12.70 31.70 15.24
CA ALA A 254 -13.46 31.49 14.01
C ALA A 254 -14.38 32.66 13.77
N VAL A 255 -14.35 33.21 12.55
CA VAL A 255 -15.20 34.32 12.12
C VAL A 255 -16.15 33.82 11.05
N SER A 256 -17.44 33.86 11.33
CA SER A 256 -18.46 33.46 10.37
C SER A 256 -18.74 34.55 9.34
N ARG A 257 -19.35 34.18 8.20
CA ARG A 257 -19.65 35.11 7.10
C ARG A 257 -20.57 36.26 7.49
N ASN A 258 -21.35 36.12 8.56
CA ASN A 258 -22.16 37.20 9.12
C ASN A 258 -21.42 38.03 10.18
N GLY A 259 -20.12 37.80 10.36
CA GLY A 259 -19.28 38.55 11.30
C GLY A 259 -19.28 38.04 12.76
N LYS A 260 -20.04 36.97 13.06
CA LYS A 260 -20.03 36.39 14.41
C LYS A 260 -18.67 35.76 14.71
N ARG A 261 -18.07 36.07 15.84
CA ARG A 261 -16.80 35.56 16.31
C ARG A 261 -17.02 34.46 17.34
N ILE A 262 -16.32 33.35 17.22
CA ILE A 262 -16.37 32.18 18.11
C ILE A 262 -14.96 31.86 18.53
N LYS A 263 -14.64 32.07 19.81
CA LYS A 263 -13.34 31.59 20.34
C LYS A 263 -13.31 30.07 20.32
N VAL A 264 -12.17 29.50 19.89
CA VAL A 264 -11.97 28.06 19.85
C VAL A 264 -10.77 27.67 20.71
N ASP A 265 -10.75 26.41 21.16
CA ASP A 265 -9.69 25.94 22.07
C ASP A 265 -8.37 25.65 21.30
N GLU A 266 -8.47 25.51 19.99
CA GLU A 266 -7.35 25.19 19.11
C GLU A 266 -6.52 26.43 18.77
N SER A 267 -5.21 26.22 18.58
CA SER A 267 -4.34 27.21 17.95
C SER A 267 -4.60 27.30 16.44
N LEU A 268 -4.12 28.37 15.81
CA LEU A 268 -4.22 28.50 14.34
C LEU A 268 -3.41 27.40 13.61
N ASP A 269 -2.32 26.95 14.21
CA ASP A 269 -1.49 25.87 13.65
C ASP A 269 -2.21 24.51 13.72
N ASP A 270 -2.92 24.22 14.81
CA ASP A 270 -3.77 23.03 14.92
C ASP A 270 -4.88 23.05 13.85
N ILE A 271 -5.51 24.19 13.64
CA ILE A 271 -6.54 24.36 12.60
C ILE A 271 -5.93 24.13 11.22
N SER A 272 -4.75 24.67 10.93
CA SER A 272 -4.05 24.47 9.67
C SER A 272 -3.79 23.01 9.33
N ASN A 273 -3.58 22.16 10.35
CA ASN A 273 -3.29 20.74 10.18
C ASN A 273 -4.50 19.88 9.79
N TRP A 274 -5.72 20.35 10.03
CA TRP A 274 -6.94 19.58 9.76
C TRP A 274 -7.95 20.32 8.88
N ALA A 275 -7.77 21.62 8.61
CA ALA A 275 -8.63 22.37 7.71
C ALA A 275 -8.54 21.83 6.28
N ASP A 276 -9.63 21.88 5.56
CA ASP A 276 -9.65 21.49 4.16
C ASP A 276 -8.93 22.55 3.32
N PHE A 277 -7.73 22.23 2.84
CA PHE A 277 -6.91 23.11 2.03
C PHE A 277 -7.54 23.52 0.69
N LEU A 278 -8.60 22.86 0.26
CA LEU A 278 -9.36 23.26 -0.92
C LEU A 278 -10.28 24.47 -0.66
N VAL A 279 -10.68 24.66 0.59
CA VAL A 279 -11.58 25.73 1.03
C VAL A 279 -10.85 26.77 1.86
N PHE A 280 -10.02 26.36 2.79
CA PHE A 280 -9.26 27.25 3.68
C PHE A 280 -7.78 27.25 3.32
N THR A 281 -7.21 28.44 3.31
CA THR A 281 -5.80 28.65 2.97
C THR A 281 -5.18 29.58 4.01
N ARG A 282 -3.97 29.25 4.48
CA ARG A 282 -3.19 30.16 5.30
C ARG A 282 -2.71 31.31 4.41
N ILE A 283 -3.13 32.53 4.73
CA ILE A 283 -2.86 33.75 3.95
C ILE A 283 -1.94 34.72 4.67
N ALA A 284 -1.73 34.52 5.96
CA ALA A 284 -0.81 35.26 6.80
C ALA A 284 -0.45 34.42 8.03
N PRO A 285 0.64 34.72 8.77
CA PRO A 285 0.98 34.02 10.02
C PRO A 285 -0.14 34.03 11.04
N SER A 286 -1.03 35.04 10.99
CA SER A 286 -2.15 35.22 11.92
C SER A 286 -3.52 34.85 11.36
N VAL A 287 -3.62 34.40 10.07
CA VAL A 287 -4.91 34.18 9.41
C VAL A 287 -4.92 32.95 8.51
N ILE A 288 -5.98 32.13 8.65
CA ILE A 288 -6.40 31.11 7.70
C ILE A 288 -7.78 31.53 7.16
N ALA A 289 -7.95 31.67 5.84
CA ALA A 289 -9.19 32.15 5.26
C ALA A 289 -9.77 31.20 4.20
N ALA A 290 -11.10 31.17 4.10
CA ALA A 290 -11.77 30.61 2.94
C ALA A 290 -11.42 31.46 1.71
N THR A 291 -11.13 30.81 0.58
CA THR A 291 -10.66 31.50 -0.62
C THR A 291 -11.63 32.58 -1.08
N ASP A 292 -12.94 32.35 -0.99
CA ASP A 292 -13.99 33.28 -1.38
C ASP A 292 -14.29 34.39 -0.32
N ALA A 293 -13.68 34.30 0.86
CA ALA A 293 -13.69 35.37 1.86
C ALA A 293 -12.62 36.44 1.57
N ILE A 294 -11.65 36.13 0.70
CA ILE A 294 -10.61 37.06 0.27
C ILE A 294 -11.18 37.90 -0.87
N VAL A 295 -11.46 39.17 -0.61
CA VAL A 295 -12.14 40.04 -1.59
C VAL A 295 -11.19 40.99 -2.31
N GLY A 296 -9.94 41.02 -1.94
CA GLY A 296 -8.91 41.81 -2.61
C GLY A 296 -7.62 41.91 -1.80
N TYR A 297 -6.66 42.62 -2.36
CA TYR A 297 -5.43 42.99 -1.68
C TYR A 297 -4.93 44.37 -2.17
N GLU A 298 -4.07 44.97 -1.38
CA GLU A 298 -3.32 46.19 -1.74
C GLU A 298 -1.83 45.93 -1.56
N GLU A 299 -1.03 46.44 -2.48
CA GLU A 299 0.43 46.33 -2.36
C GLU A 299 0.93 47.33 -1.33
N VAL A 300 1.91 46.92 -0.54
CA VAL A 300 2.52 47.79 0.47
C VAL A 300 3.69 48.51 -0.17
N GLU A 301 3.56 49.85 -0.34
CA GLU A 301 4.61 50.66 -0.93
C GLU A 301 5.90 50.63 -0.09
N GLY A 302 7.03 50.38 -0.75
CA GLY A 302 8.36 50.42 -0.12
C GLY A 302 8.69 49.19 0.74
N ALA A 303 7.88 48.15 0.74
CA ALA A 303 8.18 46.90 1.41
C ALA A 303 9.00 45.96 0.49
N ASP A 304 10.02 45.33 1.05
CA ASP A 304 10.71 44.23 0.39
C ASP A 304 9.81 42.99 0.34
N ASN A 305 9.99 42.11 -0.68
CA ASN A 305 9.36 40.78 -0.76
C ASN A 305 7.89 40.69 -1.17
N ASP A 306 7.38 41.54 -2.06
CA ASP A 306 6.00 41.43 -2.58
C ASP A 306 4.90 41.51 -1.49
N ALA A 307 5.14 42.22 -0.38
CA ALA A 307 4.21 42.33 0.71
C ALA A 307 2.88 42.97 0.31
N ILE A 308 1.81 42.47 0.91
CA ILE A 308 0.43 42.94 0.64
C ILE A 308 -0.38 43.11 1.92
N THR A 309 -1.36 43.99 1.89
CA THR A 309 -2.47 44.03 2.84
C THR A 309 -3.66 43.33 2.23
N ILE A 310 -4.24 42.35 2.94
CA ILE A 310 -5.34 41.51 2.43
C ILE A 310 -6.68 42.03 2.93
N LYS A 311 -7.64 42.13 2.00
CA LYS A 311 -9.02 42.50 2.31
C LYS A 311 -9.90 41.28 2.46
N LEU A 312 -10.53 41.12 3.63
CA LEU A 312 -11.43 40.01 3.95
C LEU A 312 -12.87 40.50 4.10
N LYS A 313 -13.82 39.61 3.82
CA LYS A 313 -15.23 39.80 4.09
C LYS A 313 -15.78 38.66 4.96
N PRO A 314 -16.35 38.95 6.14
CA PRO A 314 -16.48 40.29 6.76
C PRO A 314 -15.12 40.89 7.15
N SER A 315 -15.06 42.21 7.32
CA SER A 315 -13.81 42.85 7.73
C SER A 315 -13.33 42.35 9.10
N PRO A 316 -12.04 42.04 9.26
CA PRO A 316 -11.48 41.60 10.54
C PRO A 316 -11.45 42.74 11.60
N GLY A 317 -11.51 43.99 11.15
CA GLY A 317 -11.36 45.17 12.02
C GLY A 317 -9.91 45.57 12.25
N GLU A 318 -8.98 44.88 11.61
CA GLU A 318 -7.54 45.16 11.60
C GLU A 318 -6.98 44.86 10.21
N GLU A 319 -5.83 45.39 9.87
CA GLU A 319 -5.13 45.10 8.64
C GLU A 319 -4.45 43.72 8.72
N ILE A 320 -4.62 42.91 7.67
CA ILE A 320 -3.98 41.62 7.56
C ILE A 320 -2.78 41.75 6.62
N TYR A 321 -1.62 41.77 7.20
CA TYR A 321 -0.35 41.84 6.45
C TYR A 321 0.15 40.44 6.10
N SER A 322 0.60 40.30 4.85
CA SER A 322 1.16 39.05 4.31
C SER A 322 2.36 39.33 3.43
N GLU A 323 3.36 38.45 3.48
CA GLU A 323 4.59 38.53 2.67
C GLU A 323 5.02 37.17 2.17
N GLY A 324 5.98 37.12 1.26
CA GLY A 324 6.61 35.87 0.80
C GLY A 324 5.65 34.95 0.05
N VAL A 325 5.59 33.68 0.48
CA VAL A 325 4.82 32.60 -0.20
C VAL A 325 3.33 32.85 -0.11
N GLU A 326 2.84 33.23 1.07
CA GLU A 326 1.42 33.51 1.33
C GLU A 326 0.92 34.67 0.48
N ALA A 327 1.68 35.76 0.38
CA ALA A 327 1.33 36.91 -0.45
C ALA A 327 1.27 36.54 -1.94
N LYS A 328 2.25 35.76 -2.45
CA LYS A 328 2.23 35.26 -3.84
C LYS A 328 1.02 34.38 -4.11
N MET A 329 0.64 33.56 -3.17
CA MET A 329 -0.53 32.69 -3.29
C MET A 329 -1.83 33.52 -3.37
N VAL A 330 -1.98 34.54 -2.53
CA VAL A 330 -3.13 35.44 -2.58
C VAL A 330 -3.18 36.20 -3.91
N LYS A 331 -2.06 36.79 -4.36
CA LYS A 331 -1.97 37.44 -5.69
C LYS A 331 -2.38 36.51 -6.83
N ALA A 332 -1.99 35.23 -6.77
CA ALA A 332 -2.34 34.24 -7.78
C ALA A 332 -3.83 33.93 -7.88
N LEU A 333 -4.60 34.09 -6.79
CA LEU A 333 -6.06 33.91 -6.82
C LEU A 333 -6.74 34.94 -7.72
N PHE A 334 -6.23 36.17 -7.76
CA PHE A 334 -6.80 37.27 -8.56
C PHE A 334 -6.21 37.36 -9.97
N ASN A 335 -5.05 36.73 -10.23
CA ASN A 335 -4.42 36.72 -11.55
C ASN A 335 -5.01 35.66 -12.51
N LYS A 336 -5.79 34.70 -12.03
CA LYS A 336 -6.45 33.67 -12.85
C LYS A 336 -7.61 34.18 -13.67
N GLU A 337 -8.12 35.42 -13.41
CA GLU A 337 -9.25 36.01 -14.10
C GLU A 337 -8.87 36.95 -15.25
N LYS A 338 -7.57 37.14 -15.55
CA LYS A 338 -7.16 37.88 -16.75
C LYS A 338 -7.02 36.90 -17.92
N PRO A 339 -7.89 36.95 -18.94
CA PRO A 339 -7.62 36.24 -20.19
C PRO A 339 -6.30 36.77 -20.75
N GLN A 340 -5.46 35.89 -21.22
CA GLN A 340 -4.32 36.28 -22.02
C GLN A 340 -4.86 36.94 -23.30
N GLU A 341 -4.61 38.24 -23.45
CA GLU A 341 -4.79 38.98 -24.72
C GLU A 341 -3.79 38.46 -25.78
#